data_b4f7fc2def7b602e1714368e72649d7e
#
_entry.id   b4f7fc2def7b602e1714368e72649d7e
#
_cell.length_a   1.000
_cell.length_b   1.000
_cell.length_c   1.000
_cell.angle_alpha   90.00
_cell.angle_beta   90.00
_cell.angle_gamma   90.00
#
_symmetry.space_group_name_H-M   'P 1'
#
loop_
_entity.id
_entity.type
_entity.pdbx_description
1 polymer ?
#
loop_
_entity_poly.entity_id
_entity_poly.type
_entity_poly.pdbx_seq_one_letter_code
_entity_poly.pdbx_strand_id
1 'polypeptide(L)'
;MNFKFFTNNSVNLIIAGFLLIFSYSCQNAENDSTKLKDPNFSYENYKPSGNEIIISRSEYVNKLKGFWLAQCIANWTGLVTEMDKIGNIGEIKTGEFYTRDDWGKEDQPAYWGGTKDFSRTIDFVFEGDDGNWGADDDTDIEYIYQHLLYTNKVSKLSGNQIRDGWLKHIKNEEENFLWVSNQRALDLMISGTIPPETSNPEKNPDFDMIDAQLTTEIFGFFSPARPDFAVEMAELPIQTTARFNAEWISKFYVSMYSMAANADPNLSIKDNLISFAEKSRKELPDDSYASKMYDFVKKQYYDGIPWETIRDNVYQRYQVEQKDGYDLTSRNMRCNACAAAGINFAASIVSLFAGEGDLKETIKIGSLAGWDSDNPTATWGGLIGFMIGADGVEKAFDRTFSEEYNIHRTRQNFPNGIDNFTNMANIGVFITDRVIQNELGGGVDLVKNLWYIPKSN
;
A
#
# COMPACT_ATOMS: atom_id res chain seq x y z
N MET A 1 43.15 -59.90 -32.08
CA MET A 1 44.37 -59.66 -32.86
C MET A 1 45.01 -58.41 -32.38
N ASN A 2 45.90 -58.52 -31.44
CA ASN A 2 47.38 -58.48 -31.57
C ASN A 2 47.89 -57.09 -32.02
N PHE A 3 48.53 -56.44 -31.08
CA PHE A 3 49.95 -56.16 -30.80
C PHE A 3 50.39 -54.78 -31.31
N LYS A 4 51.23 -53.98 -30.74
CA LYS A 4 52.22 -53.97 -29.63
C LYS A 4 52.72 -52.53 -29.44
N PHE A 5 53.03 -52.20 -28.24
CA PHE A 5 54.15 -51.41 -27.70
C PHE A 5 55.24 -50.87 -28.67
N PHE A 6 55.74 -49.67 -28.42
CA PHE A 6 57.13 -49.48 -28.10
C PHE A 6 57.41 -48.11 -27.40
N THR A 7 58.30 -48.13 -26.52
CA THR A 7 58.81 -47.29 -25.48
C THR A 7 59.91 -46.29 -25.97
N ASN A 8 60.11 -45.22 -25.11
CA ASN A 8 61.36 -44.53 -24.76
C ASN A 8 61.98 -43.54 -25.74
N ASN A 9 62.27 -42.32 -25.36
CA ASN A 9 63.44 -41.90 -24.59
C ASN A 9 63.49 -40.40 -24.31
N SER A 10 64.02 -40.10 -23.15
CA SER A 10 64.40 -38.86 -22.57
C SER A 10 65.33 -38.00 -23.42
N VAL A 11 65.13 -36.71 -23.46
CA VAL A 11 66.23 -35.70 -23.53
C VAL A 11 65.92 -34.51 -22.63
N ASN A 12 66.75 -34.36 -21.62
CA ASN A 12 66.86 -33.15 -20.81
C ASN A 12 67.43 -31.97 -21.65
N LEU A 13 66.77 -30.80 -21.58
CA LEU A 13 67.46 -29.56 -21.88
C LEU A 13 67.09 -28.49 -20.86
N ILE A 14 68.08 -28.15 -20.05
CA ILE A 14 68.08 -27.02 -19.12
C ILE A 14 68.20 -25.74 -19.94
N ILE A 15 67.26 -24.82 -19.80
CA ILE A 15 67.50 -23.41 -20.14
C ILE A 15 66.98 -22.55 -18.98
N ALA A 16 67.94 -21.86 -18.40
CA ALA A 16 67.76 -20.90 -17.31
C ALA A 16 67.16 -19.59 -17.84
N GLY A 17 66.39 -18.98 -17.01
CA GLY A 17 66.32 -17.52 -16.85
C GLY A 17 65.22 -16.78 -17.58
N PHE A 18 64.35 -16.30 -16.89
CA PHE A 18 64.00 -14.87 -16.69
C PHE A 18 62.67 -14.82 -15.92
N LEU A 19 62.77 -14.59 -14.63
CA LEU A 19 61.65 -14.16 -13.80
C LEU A 19 61.31 -12.72 -14.18
N LEU A 20 60.33 -12.54 -15.03
CA LEU A 20 59.57 -11.29 -15.18
C LEU A 20 58.39 -11.41 -14.23
N ILE A 21 58.54 -10.76 -13.07
CA ILE A 21 57.42 -10.47 -12.14
C ILE A 21 56.52 -9.45 -12.83
N PHE A 22 55.51 -9.91 -13.53
CA PHE A 22 54.37 -9.10 -13.84
C PHE A 22 53.51 -9.09 -12.55
N SER A 23 53.65 -8.05 -11.76
CA SER A 23 52.68 -7.64 -10.78
C SER A 23 51.38 -7.28 -11.53
N TYR A 24 50.51 -8.27 -11.75
CA TYR A 24 49.13 -8.01 -12.06
C TYR A 24 48.51 -7.37 -10.82
N SER A 25 48.42 -6.06 -10.84
CA SER A 25 47.48 -5.31 -10.02
C SER A 25 46.08 -5.78 -10.45
N CYS A 26 45.52 -6.78 -9.75
CA CYS A 26 44.09 -6.96 -9.75
C CYS A 26 43.48 -5.71 -9.13
N GLN A 27 43.21 -4.71 -9.93
CA GLN A 27 42.12 -3.81 -9.64
C GLN A 27 40.87 -4.68 -9.73
N ASN A 28 40.32 -5.02 -8.58
CA ASN A 28 38.95 -5.45 -8.47
C ASN A 28 38.10 -4.32 -9.05
N ALA A 29 37.78 -4.42 -10.34
CA ALA A 29 36.59 -3.81 -10.87
C ALA A 29 35.45 -4.57 -10.19
N GLU A 30 35.01 -4.10 -9.00
CA GLU A 30 33.74 -4.50 -8.45
C GLU A 30 32.72 -4.27 -9.56
N ASN A 31 32.08 -5.35 -9.95
CA ASN A 31 31.02 -5.36 -10.96
C ASN A 31 29.94 -4.38 -10.49
N ASP A 32 29.86 -3.22 -11.12
CA ASP A 32 28.90 -2.14 -10.84
C ASP A 32 27.43 -2.60 -11.12
N SER A 33 27.28 -3.84 -11.63
CA SER A 33 25.99 -4.47 -11.95
C SER A 33 25.21 -4.99 -10.73
N THR A 34 25.74 -4.88 -9.51
CA THR A 34 25.09 -5.38 -8.26
C THR A 34 24.51 -4.27 -7.39
N LYS A 35 24.69 -3.00 -7.76
CA LYS A 35 24.17 -1.88 -6.96
C LYS A 35 22.77 -1.50 -7.42
N LEU A 36 21.81 -1.46 -6.48
CA LEU A 36 20.49 -0.92 -6.72
C LEU A 36 20.59 0.57 -7.04
N LYS A 37 20.43 0.90 -8.34
CA LYS A 37 20.62 2.25 -8.88
C LYS A 37 19.65 2.52 -10.01
N ASP A 38 18.93 3.65 -9.93
CA ASP A 38 18.12 4.13 -11.04
C ASP A 38 19.04 4.61 -12.18
N PRO A 39 18.99 3.98 -13.37
CA PRO A 39 19.80 4.38 -14.52
C PRO A 39 19.43 5.78 -15.04
N ASN A 40 18.26 6.29 -14.68
CA ASN A 40 17.74 7.59 -15.14
C ASN A 40 17.90 8.71 -14.12
N PHE A 41 18.57 8.45 -12.98
CA PHE A 41 18.76 9.44 -11.91
C PHE A 41 20.23 9.76 -11.69
N SER A 42 20.56 11.03 -11.48
CA SER A 42 21.91 11.50 -11.17
C SER A 42 22.09 11.60 -9.66
N TYR A 43 22.89 10.71 -9.11
CA TYR A 43 23.18 10.69 -7.68
C TYR A 43 24.29 11.67 -7.32
N GLU A 44 24.03 12.52 -6.35
CA GLU A 44 24.97 13.53 -5.86
C GLU A 44 25.77 12.99 -4.66
N ASN A 45 27.00 13.51 -4.50
CA ASN A 45 27.80 13.21 -3.33
C ASN A 45 27.19 13.90 -2.09
N TYR A 46 26.78 13.12 -1.10
CA TYR A 46 26.26 13.63 0.15
C TYR A 46 27.27 13.45 1.28
N LYS A 47 27.40 14.46 2.13
CA LYS A 47 28.23 14.39 3.33
C LYS A 47 27.34 14.45 4.57
N PRO A 48 27.13 13.31 5.26
CA PRO A 48 26.29 13.28 6.45
C PRO A 48 26.77 14.24 7.55
N SER A 49 25.83 14.91 8.19
CA SER A 49 26.09 15.78 9.36
C SER A 49 26.17 14.99 10.68
N GLY A 50 25.59 13.77 10.70
CA GLY A 50 25.47 12.92 11.86
C GLY A 50 24.15 13.04 12.62
N ASN A 51 23.22 13.88 12.12
CA ASN A 51 21.89 14.08 12.73
C ASN A 51 20.74 13.47 11.93
N GLU A 52 21.07 12.84 10.81
CA GLU A 52 20.09 12.24 9.91
C GLU A 52 19.48 10.96 10.49
N ILE A 53 18.27 10.63 10.04
CA ILE A 53 17.72 9.29 10.13
C ILE A 53 18.40 8.47 9.04
N ILE A 54 18.88 7.29 9.41
CA ILE A 54 19.60 6.38 8.49
C ILE A 54 18.72 5.17 8.24
N ILE A 55 18.41 4.91 6.97
CA ILE A 55 17.60 3.77 6.55
C ILE A 55 18.36 2.96 5.50
N SER A 56 18.33 1.62 5.64
CA SER A 56 18.91 0.69 4.67
C SER A 56 18.02 0.56 3.45
N ARG A 57 18.56 0.83 2.24
CA ARG A 57 17.83 0.71 0.98
C ARG A 57 17.51 -0.75 0.63
N SER A 58 18.40 -1.69 0.95
CA SER A 58 18.16 -3.12 0.71
C SER A 58 17.08 -3.70 1.62
N GLU A 59 17.08 -3.33 2.89
CA GLU A 59 16.00 -3.71 3.81
C GLU A 59 14.68 -3.08 3.38
N TYR A 60 14.72 -1.87 2.84
CA TYR A 60 13.55 -1.18 2.33
C TYR A 60 12.92 -1.88 1.12
N VAL A 61 13.74 -2.47 0.23
CA VAL A 61 13.24 -3.34 -0.85
C VAL A 61 12.44 -4.51 -0.29
N ASN A 62 12.97 -5.21 0.72
CA ASN A 62 12.24 -6.32 1.36
C ASN A 62 10.95 -5.86 2.03
N LYS A 63 10.95 -4.67 2.65
CA LYS A 63 9.77 -4.06 3.25
C LYS A 63 8.71 -3.71 2.19
N LEU A 64 9.10 -3.09 1.08
CA LEU A 64 8.17 -2.78 -0.02
C LEU A 64 7.62 -4.05 -0.69
N LYS A 65 8.43 -5.09 -0.82
CA LYS A 65 7.93 -6.41 -1.26
C LYS A 65 6.89 -6.95 -0.29
N GLY A 66 7.14 -6.84 1.01
CA GLY A 66 6.20 -7.24 2.05
C GLY A 66 4.90 -6.45 2.01
N PHE A 67 4.98 -5.14 1.71
CA PHE A 67 3.81 -4.30 1.47
C PHE A 67 2.95 -4.84 0.32
N TRP A 68 3.51 -4.96 -0.89
CA TRP A 68 2.76 -5.40 -2.07
C TRP A 68 2.16 -6.80 -1.89
N LEU A 69 2.94 -7.74 -1.35
CA LEU A 69 2.48 -9.11 -1.12
C LEU A 69 1.33 -9.15 -0.09
N ALA A 70 1.52 -8.53 1.06
CA ALA A 70 0.51 -8.58 2.11
C ALA A 70 -0.74 -7.78 1.76
N GLN A 71 -0.61 -6.70 0.99
CA GLN A 71 -1.74 -5.94 0.47
C GLN A 71 -2.58 -6.80 -0.48
N CYS A 72 -1.97 -7.53 -1.41
CA CYS A 72 -2.69 -8.45 -2.31
C CYS A 72 -3.41 -9.56 -1.55
N ILE A 73 -2.74 -10.21 -0.58
CA ILE A 73 -3.38 -11.23 0.27
C ILE A 73 -4.59 -10.65 1.02
N ALA A 74 -4.40 -9.47 1.59
CA ALA A 74 -5.39 -8.82 2.42
C ALA A 74 -6.59 -8.30 1.60
N ASN A 75 -6.34 -7.64 0.47
CA ASN A 75 -7.38 -7.20 -0.45
C ASN A 75 -8.25 -8.39 -0.90
N TRP A 76 -7.66 -9.44 -1.45
CA TRP A 76 -8.41 -10.61 -1.91
C TRP A 76 -9.16 -11.32 -0.79
N THR A 77 -8.60 -11.33 0.42
CA THR A 77 -9.29 -11.88 1.60
C THR A 77 -10.51 -11.02 1.99
N GLY A 78 -10.36 -9.70 1.96
CA GLY A 78 -11.44 -8.76 2.25
C GLY A 78 -12.54 -8.75 1.19
N LEU A 79 -12.18 -8.92 -0.10
CA LEU A 79 -13.14 -9.04 -1.21
C LEU A 79 -14.15 -10.20 -1.04
N VAL A 80 -13.86 -11.22 -0.22
CA VAL A 80 -14.81 -12.31 0.06
C VAL A 80 -16.07 -11.78 0.73
N THR A 81 -15.92 -10.83 1.65
CA THR A 81 -17.01 -10.29 2.48
C THR A 81 -17.42 -8.86 2.14
N GLU A 82 -16.78 -8.27 1.12
CA GLU A 82 -16.99 -6.88 0.72
C GLU A 82 -18.46 -6.61 0.44
N MET A 83 -19.02 -5.59 1.11
CA MET A 83 -20.39 -5.11 0.98
C MET A 83 -21.50 -6.15 1.29
N ASP A 84 -21.18 -7.30 1.86
CA ASP A 84 -22.18 -8.32 2.22
C ASP A 84 -22.93 -7.94 3.48
N LYS A 85 -22.26 -7.32 4.44
CA LYS A 85 -22.82 -6.86 5.70
C LYS A 85 -22.64 -5.35 5.85
N ILE A 86 -23.70 -4.60 5.55
CA ILE A 86 -23.72 -3.13 5.59
C ILE A 86 -24.75 -2.56 6.59
N GLY A 87 -25.27 -3.42 7.45
CA GLY A 87 -26.30 -3.10 8.42
C GLY A 87 -27.73 -3.19 7.86
N ASN A 88 -28.70 -2.94 8.73
CA ASN A 88 -30.13 -2.95 8.39
C ASN A 88 -30.67 -1.52 8.36
N ILE A 89 -30.62 -0.87 7.20
CA ILE A 89 -30.95 0.55 7.03
C ILE A 89 -32.10 0.72 6.03
N GLY A 90 -33.19 1.31 6.48
CA GLY A 90 -34.35 1.49 5.64
C GLY A 90 -34.86 0.15 5.09
N GLU A 91 -34.88 0.00 3.78
CA GLU A 91 -35.30 -1.23 3.08
C GLU A 91 -34.17 -2.26 2.95
N ILE A 92 -32.93 -1.86 3.15
CA ILE A 92 -31.76 -2.73 3.07
C ILE A 92 -31.68 -3.57 4.34
N LYS A 93 -31.64 -4.90 4.18
CA LYS A 93 -31.59 -5.87 5.27
C LYS A 93 -30.50 -6.90 4.97
N THR A 94 -29.28 -6.64 5.41
CA THR A 94 -28.17 -7.60 5.30
C THR A 94 -28.07 -8.54 6.51
N GLY A 95 -28.92 -8.36 7.53
CA GLY A 95 -28.85 -9.13 8.76
C GLY A 95 -27.80 -8.59 9.74
N GLU A 96 -27.44 -9.43 10.70
CA GLU A 96 -26.40 -9.14 11.66
C GLU A 96 -25.02 -9.15 10.96
N PHE A 97 -24.08 -8.35 11.46
CA PHE A 97 -22.71 -8.37 10.99
C PHE A 97 -22.03 -9.70 11.34
N TYR A 98 -20.95 -10.01 10.59
CA TYR A 98 -20.10 -11.16 10.91
C TYR A 98 -19.47 -11.03 12.31
N THR A 99 -19.14 -12.18 12.88
CA THR A 99 -18.40 -12.31 14.13
C THR A 99 -17.14 -13.16 13.90
N ARG A 100 -16.25 -13.23 14.88
CA ARG A 100 -15.07 -14.13 14.81
C ARG A 100 -15.43 -15.58 14.52
N ASP A 101 -16.64 -16.01 14.89
CA ASP A 101 -17.10 -17.39 14.67
C ASP A 101 -17.47 -17.68 13.21
N ASP A 102 -17.57 -16.67 12.36
CA ASP A 102 -17.87 -16.81 10.93
C ASP A 102 -16.61 -17.10 10.10
N TRP A 103 -15.44 -16.90 10.65
CA TRP A 103 -14.18 -17.27 9.99
C TRP A 103 -14.11 -18.77 9.73
N GLY A 104 -13.77 -19.16 8.50
CA GLY A 104 -13.77 -20.56 8.06
C GLY A 104 -15.13 -21.11 7.67
N LYS A 105 -16.20 -20.31 7.72
CA LYS A 105 -17.54 -20.71 7.27
C LYS A 105 -17.83 -20.21 5.87
N GLU A 106 -18.91 -20.75 5.30
CA GLU A 106 -19.44 -20.28 4.01
C GLU A 106 -19.89 -18.83 4.13
N ASP A 107 -19.50 -18.04 3.15
CA ASP A 107 -19.87 -16.65 3.06
C ASP A 107 -21.37 -16.47 2.77
N GLN A 108 -21.90 -15.33 3.18
CA GLN A 108 -23.26 -14.94 2.93
C GLN A 108 -23.36 -14.22 1.57
N PRO A 109 -24.52 -14.33 0.86
CA PRO A 109 -24.68 -13.59 -0.40
C PRO A 109 -24.56 -12.08 -0.17
N ALA A 110 -23.86 -11.40 -1.06
CA ALA A 110 -23.82 -9.95 -1.08
C ALA A 110 -25.22 -9.35 -1.24
N TYR A 111 -25.45 -8.19 -0.64
CA TYR A 111 -26.71 -7.44 -0.81
C TYR A 111 -27.05 -7.19 -2.30
N TRP A 112 -26.04 -6.99 -3.11
CA TRP A 112 -26.18 -6.74 -4.55
C TRP A 112 -26.50 -8.00 -5.37
N GLY A 113 -26.41 -9.17 -4.77
CA GLY A 113 -26.55 -10.46 -5.42
C GLY A 113 -25.25 -10.86 -6.15
N GLY A 114 -25.05 -12.15 -6.30
CA GLY A 114 -23.88 -12.73 -6.96
C GLY A 114 -22.98 -13.50 -5.99
N THR A 115 -22.23 -14.44 -6.56
CA THR A 115 -21.12 -15.11 -5.85
C THR A 115 -19.83 -14.45 -6.33
N LYS A 116 -18.98 -14.04 -5.39
CA LYS A 116 -17.64 -13.56 -5.75
C LYS A 116 -16.77 -14.73 -6.21
N ASP A 117 -15.95 -14.48 -7.22
CA ASP A 117 -15.15 -15.54 -7.88
C ASP A 117 -13.93 -16.00 -7.04
N PHE A 118 -13.60 -15.31 -5.94
CA PHE A 118 -12.37 -15.54 -5.17
C PHE A 118 -12.49 -16.71 -4.18
N SER A 119 -13.53 -16.74 -3.36
CA SER A 119 -13.78 -17.81 -2.39
C SER A 119 -15.25 -17.82 -1.98
N ARG A 120 -15.76 -19.01 -1.67
CA ARG A 120 -17.07 -19.17 -1.01
C ARG A 120 -16.96 -19.31 0.50
N THR A 121 -15.75 -19.33 1.02
CA THR A 121 -15.45 -19.47 2.44
C THR A 121 -14.73 -18.22 2.89
N ILE A 122 -15.10 -17.68 4.02
CA ILE A 122 -14.42 -16.54 4.66
C ILE A 122 -13.11 -17.06 5.24
N ASP A 123 -12.05 -17.01 4.46
CA ASP A 123 -10.69 -17.43 4.84
C ASP A 123 -9.66 -16.64 4.00
N PHE A 124 -8.39 -16.79 4.33
CA PHE A 124 -7.33 -16.17 3.55
C PHE A 124 -7.36 -16.62 2.10
N VAL A 125 -7.27 -15.66 1.21
CA VAL A 125 -7.18 -15.89 -0.23
C VAL A 125 -5.76 -15.65 -0.70
N PHE A 126 -5.26 -16.56 -1.50
CA PHE A 126 -3.90 -16.51 -2.04
C PHE A 126 -3.93 -16.57 -3.57
N GLU A 127 -2.74 -16.41 -4.18
CA GLU A 127 -2.56 -16.52 -5.62
C GLU A 127 -3.18 -17.81 -6.18
N GLY A 128 -3.82 -17.71 -7.36
CA GLY A 128 -4.44 -18.84 -8.03
C GLY A 128 -3.43 -19.83 -8.65
N ASP A 129 -3.92 -20.82 -9.35
CA ASP A 129 -3.10 -21.86 -9.99
C ASP A 129 -2.13 -21.33 -11.05
N ASP A 130 -2.40 -20.13 -11.61
CA ASP A 130 -1.52 -19.45 -12.55
C ASP A 130 -0.36 -18.71 -11.87
N GLY A 131 -0.34 -18.66 -10.54
CA GLY A 131 0.71 -18.04 -9.75
C GLY A 131 0.73 -16.50 -9.84
N ASN A 132 -0.31 -15.87 -10.37
CA ASN A 132 -0.37 -14.42 -10.51
C ASN A 132 -1.19 -13.79 -9.39
N TRP A 133 -0.61 -12.76 -8.78
CA TRP A 133 -1.35 -11.80 -7.96
C TRP A 133 -2.07 -10.79 -8.84
N GLY A 134 -3.01 -10.13 -8.28
CA GLY A 134 -3.69 -8.95 -8.79
C GLY A 134 -4.53 -8.41 -7.65
N ALA A 135 -5.09 -7.26 -7.85
CA ALA A 135 -6.04 -6.66 -6.91
C ALA A 135 -7.10 -5.91 -7.71
N ASP A 136 -7.81 -5.01 -7.10
CA ASP A 136 -8.68 -4.06 -7.77
C ASP A 136 -8.16 -2.63 -7.58
N ASP A 137 -8.99 -1.64 -7.30
CA ASP A 137 -8.53 -0.26 -7.19
C ASP A 137 -7.71 0.01 -5.93
N ASP A 138 -7.85 -0.76 -4.86
CA ASP A 138 -7.03 -0.63 -3.64
C ASP A 138 -5.53 -0.74 -3.87
N THR A 139 -5.11 -1.55 -4.83
CA THR A 139 -3.67 -1.76 -5.13
C THR A 139 -3.28 -1.19 -6.48
N ASP A 140 -4.17 -1.32 -7.48
CA ASP A 140 -3.84 -1.04 -8.87
C ASP A 140 -3.71 0.47 -9.14
N ILE A 141 -4.40 1.34 -8.42
CA ILE A 141 -4.24 2.80 -8.55
C ILE A 141 -2.96 3.26 -7.87
N GLU A 142 -2.56 2.66 -6.76
CA GLU A 142 -1.24 2.90 -6.17
C GLU A 142 -0.10 2.53 -7.13
N TYR A 143 -0.24 1.40 -7.85
CA TYR A 143 0.68 1.02 -8.92
C TYR A 143 0.71 2.07 -10.04
N ILE A 144 -0.45 2.61 -10.45
CA ILE A 144 -0.50 3.71 -11.43
C ILE A 144 0.28 4.92 -10.92
N TYR A 145 0.05 5.37 -9.69
CA TYR A 145 0.76 6.53 -9.12
C TYR A 145 2.27 6.30 -9.04
N GLN A 146 2.70 5.12 -8.59
CA GLN A 146 4.11 4.75 -8.59
C GLN A 146 4.70 4.83 -10.01
N HIS A 147 4.01 4.25 -11.00
CA HIS A 147 4.43 4.28 -12.39
C HIS A 147 4.53 5.71 -12.94
N LEU A 148 3.56 6.57 -12.63
CA LEU A 148 3.55 7.97 -13.08
C LEU A 148 4.68 8.78 -12.47
N LEU A 149 4.96 8.64 -11.17
CA LEU A 149 6.09 9.31 -10.51
C LEU A 149 7.43 8.90 -11.15
N TYR A 150 7.62 7.61 -11.38
CA TYR A 150 8.85 7.08 -11.94
C TYR A 150 9.05 7.50 -13.38
N THR A 151 8.05 7.32 -14.25
CA THR A 151 8.16 7.60 -15.68
C THR A 151 8.24 9.09 -16.00
N ASN A 152 7.55 9.93 -15.24
CA ASN A 152 7.65 11.39 -15.35
C ASN A 152 8.90 11.96 -14.66
N LYS A 153 9.64 11.15 -13.89
CA LYS A 153 10.85 11.56 -13.14
C LYS A 153 10.61 12.72 -12.18
N VAL A 154 9.48 12.71 -11.49
CA VAL A 154 9.06 13.75 -10.55
C VAL A 154 8.83 13.18 -9.16
N SER A 155 8.90 14.05 -8.15
CA SER A 155 8.53 13.73 -6.77
C SER A 155 7.07 14.05 -6.46
N LYS A 156 6.45 14.94 -7.24
CA LYS A 156 5.03 15.30 -7.13
C LYS A 156 4.41 15.32 -8.51
N LEU A 157 3.21 14.77 -8.61
CA LEU A 157 2.43 14.76 -9.85
C LEU A 157 1.66 16.07 -10.03
N SER A 158 1.59 16.56 -11.26
CA SER A 158 0.65 17.61 -11.65
C SER A 158 -0.72 17.04 -12.01
N GLY A 159 -1.77 17.88 -11.97
CA GLY A 159 -3.11 17.46 -12.37
C GLY A 159 -3.20 16.92 -13.80
N ASN A 160 -2.41 17.46 -14.72
CA ASN A 160 -2.32 16.94 -16.09
C ASN A 160 -1.69 15.54 -16.13
N GLN A 161 -0.61 15.30 -15.37
CA GLN A 161 0.02 13.98 -15.31
C GLN A 161 -0.91 12.93 -14.72
N ILE A 162 -1.68 13.29 -13.68
CA ILE A 162 -2.69 12.40 -13.10
C ILE A 162 -3.77 12.09 -14.15
N ARG A 163 -4.38 13.13 -14.74
CA ARG A 163 -5.41 12.95 -15.75
C ARG A 163 -4.93 12.08 -16.91
N ASP A 164 -3.81 12.43 -17.50
CA ASP A 164 -3.30 11.74 -18.68
C ASP A 164 -2.90 10.29 -18.36
N GLY A 165 -2.39 10.06 -17.15
CA GLY A 165 -2.11 8.72 -16.63
C GLY A 165 -3.37 7.87 -16.43
N TRP A 166 -4.39 8.43 -15.79
CA TRP A 166 -5.66 7.72 -15.59
C TRP A 166 -6.34 7.39 -16.91
N LEU A 167 -6.45 8.35 -17.82
CA LEU A 167 -7.02 8.12 -19.16
C LEU A 167 -6.26 7.08 -19.99
N LYS A 168 -4.97 6.93 -19.74
CA LYS A 168 -4.14 5.94 -20.42
C LYS A 168 -4.26 4.54 -19.82
N HIS A 169 -4.30 4.44 -18.48
CA HIS A 169 -4.10 3.17 -17.78
C HIS A 169 -5.39 2.56 -17.22
N ILE A 170 -6.46 3.33 -17.08
CA ILE A 170 -7.76 2.82 -16.66
C ILE A 170 -8.60 2.50 -17.89
N LYS A 171 -9.30 1.37 -17.88
CA LYS A 171 -10.17 0.92 -18.95
C LYS A 171 -11.47 1.74 -18.97
N ASN A 172 -12.00 2.05 -20.17
CA ASN A 172 -13.22 2.83 -20.33
C ASN A 172 -14.37 2.05 -20.95
N GLU A 173 -14.06 0.98 -21.69
CA GLU A 173 -15.01 0.25 -22.52
C GLU A 173 -15.40 -1.12 -21.94
N GLU A 174 -14.81 -1.48 -20.81
CA GLU A 174 -15.06 -2.71 -20.08
C GLU A 174 -14.98 -2.46 -18.56
N GLU A 175 -15.27 -3.47 -17.75
CA GLU A 175 -15.15 -3.41 -16.29
C GLU A 175 -13.78 -2.87 -15.88
N ASN A 176 -13.78 -1.78 -15.10
CA ASN A 176 -12.58 -1.07 -14.67
C ASN A 176 -12.38 -1.09 -13.14
N PHE A 177 -13.27 -1.76 -12.42
CA PHE A 177 -13.20 -1.88 -10.96
C PHE A 177 -13.15 -0.54 -10.21
N LEU A 178 -13.68 0.52 -10.82
CA LEU A 178 -13.85 1.81 -10.17
C LEU A 178 -15.28 2.00 -9.71
N TRP A 179 -15.42 2.61 -8.55
CA TRP A 179 -16.71 2.94 -7.97
C TRP A 179 -16.78 4.41 -7.59
N VAL A 180 -17.91 4.85 -7.17
CA VAL A 180 -18.27 6.15 -6.60
C VAL A 180 -17.35 7.32 -7.00
N SER A 181 -16.50 7.83 -6.11
CA SER A 181 -15.71 9.04 -6.40
C SER A 181 -14.58 8.81 -7.40
N ASN A 182 -14.00 7.60 -7.46
CA ASN A 182 -13.02 7.22 -8.48
C ASN A 182 -13.65 7.22 -9.88
N GLN A 183 -14.78 6.55 -10.07
CA GLN A 183 -15.48 6.54 -11.37
C GLN A 183 -15.91 7.95 -11.77
N ARG A 184 -16.47 8.71 -10.83
CA ARG A 184 -16.87 10.09 -11.12
C ARG A 184 -15.69 10.98 -11.51
N ALA A 185 -14.55 10.84 -10.84
CA ALA A 185 -13.35 11.58 -11.20
C ALA A 185 -12.85 11.22 -12.61
N LEU A 186 -12.86 9.92 -12.96
CA LEU A 186 -12.51 9.46 -14.32
C LEU A 186 -13.44 10.09 -15.37
N ASP A 187 -14.75 10.06 -15.18
CA ASP A 187 -15.73 10.67 -16.09
C ASP A 187 -15.48 12.17 -16.30
N LEU A 188 -15.14 12.87 -15.22
CA LEU A 188 -14.76 14.28 -15.26
C LEU A 188 -13.45 14.50 -16.03
N MET A 189 -12.45 13.62 -15.86
CA MET A 189 -11.20 13.67 -16.61
C MET A 189 -11.41 13.40 -18.11
N ILE A 190 -12.27 12.45 -18.47
CA ILE A 190 -12.68 12.19 -19.86
C ILE A 190 -13.29 13.44 -20.47
N SER A 191 -14.11 14.17 -19.71
CA SER A 191 -14.72 15.43 -20.15
C SER A 191 -13.76 16.65 -20.14
N GLY A 192 -12.49 16.46 -19.75
CA GLY A 192 -11.44 17.49 -19.76
C GLY A 192 -11.21 18.19 -18.44
N THR A 193 -11.88 17.80 -17.35
CA THR A 193 -11.61 18.33 -16.02
C THR A 193 -10.26 17.79 -15.49
N ILE A 194 -9.52 18.61 -14.77
CA ILE A 194 -8.18 18.29 -14.27
C ILE A 194 -8.22 18.31 -12.73
N PRO A 195 -7.57 17.34 -12.03
CA PRO A 195 -7.37 17.46 -10.59
C PRO A 195 -6.70 18.80 -10.20
N PRO A 196 -7.13 19.43 -9.11
CA PRO A 196 -8.05 18.97 -8.07
C PRO A 196 -9.54 19.22 -8.32
N GLU A 197 -9.92 19.76 -9.47
CA GLU A 197 -11.33 20.08 -9.78
C GLU A 197 -12.21 18.83 -9.95
N THR A 198 -11.62 17.66 -10.12
CA THR A 198 -12.31 16.35 -10.24
C THR A 198 -12.98 15.90 -8.93
N SER A 199 -12.57 16.47 -7.79
CA SER A 199 -13.21 16.22 -6.49
C SER A 199 -13.97 17.44 -5.93
N ASN A 200 -14.11 18.49 -6.75
CA ASN A 200 -14.93 19.62 -6.36
C ASN A 200 -16.38 19.15 -6.06
N PRO A 201 -16.94 19.43 -4.86
CA PRO A 201 -18.26 18.94 -4.44
C PRO A 201 -19.41 19.28 -5.39
N GLU A 202 -19.30 20.38 -6.16
CA GLU A 202 -20.30 20.74 -7.16
C GLU A 202 -20.26 19.86 -8.43
N LYS A 203 -19.11 19.21 -8.69
CA LYS A 203 -18.86 18.35 -9.87
C LYS A 203 -18.87 16.87 -9.52
N ASN A 204 -18.31 16.53 -8.36
CA ASN A 204 -18.24 15.19 -7.82
C ASN A 204 -18.99 15.13 -6.48
N PRO A 205 -20.27 14.74 -6.48
CA PRO A 205 -21.06 14.65 -5.26
C PRO A 205 -20.56 13.53 -4.31
N ASP A 206 -19.69 12.64 -4.83
CA ASP A 206 -19.13 11.51 -4.10
C ASP A 206 -17.76 11.83 -3.43
N PHE A 207 -17.40 13.11 -3.32
CA PHE A 207 -16.14 13.60 -2.77
C PHE A 207 -15.80 13.12 -1.35
N ASP A 208 -16.77 12.59 -0.62
CA ASP A 208 -16.67 12.12 0.76
C ASP A 208 -16.78 10.58 0.86
N MET A 209 -16.52 9.89 -0.27
CA MET A 209 -16.45 8.43 -0.36
C MET A 209 -15.03 7.93 -0.11
N ILE A 210 -14.90 6.62 0.00
CA ILE A 210 -13.71 5.91 0.49
C ILE A 210 -12.49 6.03 -0.41
N ASP A 211 -12.67 6.20 -1.72
CA ASP A 211 -11.68 5.90 -2.77
C ASP A 211 -10.28 6.52 -2.58
N ALA A 212 -10.15 7.73 -2.05
CA ALA A 212 -8.82 8.31 -1.85
C ALA A 212 -8.01 7.64 -0.75
N GLN A 213 -8.68 7.11 0.29
CA GLN A 213 -7.99 6.47 1.41
C GLN A 213 -7.43 5.09 1.06
N LEU A 214 -7.94 4.44 0.00
CA LEU A 214 -7.50 3.12 -0.47
C LEU A 214 -6.49 3.21 -1.62
N THR A 215 -6.25 4.38 -2.19
CA THR A 215 -5.43 4.53 -3.40
C THR A 215 -4.20 5.40 -3.23
N THR A 216 -3.95 5.95 -2.03
CA THR A 216 -2.91 6.95 -1.85
C THR A 216 -1.93 6.69 -0.70
N GLU A 217 -2.08 5.62 0.06
CA GLU A 217 -1.24 5.31 1.22
C GLU A 217 0.23 5.14 0.85
N ILE A 218 0.51 4.58 -0.32
CA ILE A 218 1.87 4.33 -0.83
C ILE A 218 2.76 5.56 -0.84
N PHE A 219 2.17 6.77 -0.96
CA PHE A 219 2.94 8.02 -0.92
C PHE A 219 3.70 8.19 0.40
N GLY A 220 3.21 7.60 1.48
CA GLY A 220 3.92 7.54 2.75
C GLY A 220 5.28 6.85 2.63
N PHE A 221 5.36 5.76 1.88
CA PHE A 221 6.61 5.02 1.67
C PHE A 221 7.60 5.75 0.76
N PHE A 222 7.14 6.64 -0.12
CA PHE A 222 8.07 7.42 -0.96
C PHE A 222 8.76 8.56 -0.21
N SER A 223 8.26 8.90 0.99
CA SER A 223 8.87 9.89 1.88
C SER A 223 9.08 9.30 3.28
N PRO A 224 10.04 8.36 3.44
CA PRO A 224 10.25 7.62 4.68
C PRO A 224 10.64 8.52 5.84
N ALA A 225 9.98 8.34 6.99
CA ALA A 225 10.18 9.09 8.23
C ALA A 225 9.94 10.62 8.11
N ARG A 226 9.33 11.07 7.03
CA ARG A 226 8.99 12.48 6.76
C ARG A 226 7.51 12.60 6.39
N PRO A 227 6.60 12.36 7.36
CA PRO A 227 5.15 12.43 7.14
C PRO A 227 4.69 13.82 6.68
N ASP A 228 5.39 14.88 7.05
CA ASP A 228 5.18 16.24 6.56
C ASP A 228 5.24 16.31 5.02
N PHE A 229 6.32 15.81 4.44
CA PHE A 229 6.48 15.82 2.99
C PHE A 229 5.65 14.71 2.30
N ALA A 230 5.44 13.57 2.95
CA ALA A 230 4.59 12.52 2.42
C ALA A 230 3.15 13.02 2.17
N VAL A 231 2.58 13.73 3.13
CA VAL A 231 1.25 14.35 3.02
C VAL A 231 1.22 15.42 1.92
N GLU A 232 2.27 16.26 1.83
CA GLU A 232 2.39 17.25 0.75
C GLU A 232 2.48 16.60 -0.63
N MET A 233 3.21 15.49 -0.73
CA MET A 233 3.36 14.71 -1.97
C MET A 233 2.06 14.05 -2.41
N ALA A 234 1.25 13.57 -1.46
CA ALA A 234 -0.01 12.91 -1.69
C ALA A 234 -1.20 13.88 -1.90
N GLU A 235 -1.04 15.18 -1.63
CA GLU A 235 -2.16 16.12 -1.59
C GLU A 235 -2.99 16.13 -2.87
N LEU A 236 -2.36 16.26 -4.03
CA LEU A 236 -3.08 16.30 -5.30
C LEU A 236 -3.64 14.92 -5.73
N PRO A 237 -2.92 13.80 -5.57
CA PRO A 237 -3.52 12.45 -5.68
C PRO A 237 -4.77 12.26 -4.82
N ILE A 238 -4.74 12.63 -3.53
CA ILE A 238 -5.90 12.59 -2.64
C ILE A 238 -7.03 13.49 -3.18
N GLN A 239 -6.69 14.71 -3.55
CA GLN A 239 -7.65 15.67 -4.11
C GLN A 239 -8.10 15.36 -5.53
N THR A 240 -7.70 14.23 -6.09
CA THR A 240 -8.27 13.73 -7.34
C THR A 240 -9.72 13.28 -7.13
N THR A 241 -10.04 12.70 -5.97
CA THR A 241 -11.35 12.11 -5.67
C THR A 241 -11.98 12.63 -4.36
N ALA A 242 -11.19 13.15 -3.42
CA ALA A 242 -11.63 13.44 -2.05
C ALA A 242 -11.52 14.91 -1.64
N ARG A 243 -12.42 15.31 -0.73
CA ARG A 243 -12.41 16.60 -0.01
C ARG A 243 -12.81 16.40 1.45
N PHE A 244 -12.42 17.37 2.28
CA PHE A 244 -12.78 17.45 3.69
C PHE A 244 -12.43 16.16 4.46
N ASN A 245 -13.40 15.49 5.08
CA ASN A 245 -13.11 14.33 5.93
C ASN A 245 -12.43 13.19 5.17
N ALA A 246 -12.85 12.88 3.96
CA ALA A 246 -12.19 11.85 3.14
C ALA A 246 -10.73 12.21 2.80
N GLU A 247 -10.46 13.49 2.53
CA GLU A 247 -9.10 14.00 2.33
C GLU A 247 -8.26 13.88 3.62
N TRP A 248 -8.82 14.27 4.78
CA TRP A 248 -8.10 14.20 6.07
C TRP A 248 -7.82 12.76 6.49
N ILE A 249 -8.77 11.84 6.27
CA ILE A 249 -8.59 10.42 6.51
C ILE A 249 -7.43 9.86 5.65
N SER A 250 -7.40 10.22 4.36
CA SER A 250 -6.31 9.78 3.47
C SER A 250 -4.95 10.32 3.94
N LYS A 251 -4.87 11.58 4.38
CA LYS A 251 -3.65 12.16 4.97
C LYS A 251 -3.22 11.42 6.25
N PHE A 252 -4.18 10.98 7.06
CA PHE A 252 -3.90 10.16 8.25
C PHE A 252 -3.18 8.86 7.87
N TYR A 253 -3.66 8.13 6.86
CA TYR A 253 -3.01 6.89 6.40
C TYR A 253 -1.63 7.14 5.81
N VAL A 254 -1.48 8.12 4.91
CA VAL A 254 -0.18 8.52 4.34
C VAL A 254 0.83 8.87 5.43
N SER A 255 0.41 9.57 6.48
CA SER A 255 1.26 9.92 7.63
C SER A 255 1.72 8.67 8.38
N MET A 256 0.83 7.69 8.62
CA MET A 256 1.17 6.41 9.28
C MET A 256 2.19 5.62 8.46
N TYR A 257 1.99 5.49 7.15
CA TYR A 257 2.87 4.78 6.24
C TYR A 257 4.29 5.38 6.21
N SER A 258 4.39 6.70 6.18
CA SER A 258 5.69 7.37 6.25
C SER A 258 6.44 7.06 7.56
N MET A 259 5.74 7.06 8.69
CA MET A 259 6.34 6.78 10.00
C MET A 259 6.77 5.32 10.14
N ALA A 260 6.08 4.37 9.50
CA ALA A 260 6.42 2.94 9.54
C ALA A 260 7.81 2.65 8.98
N ALA A 261 8.31 3.50 8.09
CA ALA A 261 9.65 3.40 7.53
C ALA A 261 10.77 3.48 8.59
N ASN A 262 10.50 4.14 9.71
CA ASN A 262 11.42 4.31 10.84
C ASN A 262 10.80 3.85 12.17
N ALA A 263 10.14 2.70 12.14
CA ALA A 263 9.59 2.07 13.33
C ALA A 263 10.68 1.84 14.38
N ASP A 264 10.36 2.04 15.66
CA ASP A 264 11.28 1.78 16.75
C ASP A 264 11.45 0.25 16.92
N PRO A 265 12.65 -0.29 16.71
CA PRO A 265 12.90 -1.73 16.82
C PRO A 265 12.78 -2.27 18.25
N ASN A 266 12.74 -1.40 19.26
CA ASN A 266 12.56 -1.78 20.65
C ASN A 266 11.09 -1.90 21.07
N LEU A 267 10.16 -1.43 20.22
CA LEU A 267 8.73 -1.53 20.43
C LEU A 267 8.15 -2.71 19.64
N SER A 268 7.06 -3.25 20.13
CA SER A 268 6.26 -4.22 19.36
C SER A 268 5.65 -3.56 18.11
N ILE A 269 5.21 -4.37 17.12
CA ILE A 269 4.47 -3.85 15.97
C ILE A 269 3.22 -3.10 16.46
N LYS A 270 2.47 -3.68 17.39
CA LYS A 270 1.32 -3.04 18.05
C LYS A 270 1.65 -1.64 18.58
N ASP A 271 2.71 -1.53 19.40
CA ASP A 271 3.06 -0.26 20.06
C ASP A 271 3.50 0.79 19.02
N ASN A 272 4.24 0.38 17.98
CA ASN A 272 4.59 1.24 16.87
C ASN A 272 3.32 1.74 16.13
N LEU A 273 2.40 0.84 15.76
CA LEU A 273 1.14 1.20 15.08
C LEU A 273 0.29 2.16 15.90
N ILE A 274 0.13 1.90 17.20
CA ILE A 274 -0.56 2.81 18.13
C ILE A 274 0.12 4.18 18.13
N SER A 275 1.46 4.22 18.26
CA SER A 275 2.23 5.46 18.24
C SER A 275 2.05 6.23 16.93
N PHE A 276 2.02 5.53 15.78
CA PHE A 276 1.81 6.17 14.49
C PHE A 276 0.39 6.73 14.37
N ALA A 277 -0.63 5.97 14.76
CA ALA A 277 -2.02 6.42 14.76
C ALA A 277 -2.23 7.66 15.64
N GLU A 278 -1.67 7.67 16.85
CA GLU A 278 -1.72 8.82 17.76
C GLU A 278 -1.08 10.08 17.14
N LYS A 279 0.07 9.92 16.49
CA LYS A 279 0.76 11.04 15.84
C LYS A 279 0.03 11.51 14.57
N SER A 280 -0.57 10.59 13.81
CA SER A 280 -1.34 10.90 12.60
C SER A 280 -2.70 11.50 12.92
N ARG A 281 -3.22 11.36 14.16
CA ARG A 281 -4.48 11.98 14.61
C ARG A 281 -4.54 13.49 14.36
N LYS A 282 -3.40 14.18 14.31
CA LYS A 282 -3.29 15.62 13.99
C LYS A 282 -3.76 15.96 12.57
N GLU A 283 -3.77 15.00 11.64
CA GLU A 283 -4.27 15.20 10.27
C GLU A 283 -5.82 15.31 10.24
N LEU A 284 -6.48 14.88 11.32
CA LEU A 284 -7.92 14.93 11.49
C LEU A 284 -8.31 16.15 12.33
N PRO A 285 -8.95 17.18 11.76
CA PRO A 285 -9.41 18.35 12.52
C PRO A 285 -10.32 17.94 13.68
N ASP A 286 -10.17 18.57 14.84
CA ASP A 286 -10.84 18.17 16.09
C ASP A 286 -12.38 18.24 16.02
N ASP A 287 -12.92 19.09 15.17
CA ASP A 287 -14.36 19.25 14.94
C ASP A 287 -14.91 18.30 13.85
N SER A 288 -14.03 17.58 13.13
CA SER A 288 -14.41 16.64 12.09
C SER A 288 -15.11 15.39 12.67
N TYR A 289 -15.96 14.76 11.88
CA TYR A 289 -16.50 13.45 12.27
C TYR A 289 -15.40 12.37 12.27
N ALA A 290 -14.42 12.48 11.39
CA ALA A 290 -13.31 11.53 11.31
C ALA A 290 -12.52 11.47 12.62
N SER A 291 -12.18 12.62 13.20
CA SER A 291 -11.48 12.69 14.49
C SER A 291 -12.29 12.06 15.62
N LYS A 292 -13.61 12.34 15.64
CA LYS A 292 -14.51 11.80 16.65
C LYS A 292 -14.73 10.30 16.51
N MET A 293 -14.74 9.76 15.29
CA MET A 293 -14.77 8.33 15.02
C MET A 293 -13.52 7.64 15.56
N TYR A 294 -12.34 8.18 15.26
CA TYR A 294 -11.07 7.69 15.79
C TYR A 294 -11.08 7.65 17.31
N ASP A 295 -11.40 8.76 17.95
CA ASP A 295 -11.41 8.88 19.40
C ASP A 295 -12.46 7.97 20.06
N PHE A 296 -13.62 7.79 19.43
CA PHE A 296 -14.68 6.88 19.89
C PHE A 296 -14.26 5.42 19.86
N VAL A 297 -13.67 4.94 18.76
CA VAL A 297 -13.18 3.55 18.64
C VAL A 297 -12.03 3.33 19.61
N LYS A 298 -11.04 4.22 19.62
CA LYS A 298 -9.89 4.17 20.52
C LYS A 298 -10.31 4.05 21.98
N LYS A 299 -11.25 4.90 22.42
CA LYS A 299 -11.75 4.85 23.81
C LYS A 299 -12.32 3.48 24.14
N GLN A 300 -13.17 2.92 23.30
CA GLN A 300 -13.80 1.62 23.56
C GLN A 300 -12.77 0.48 23.60
N TYR A 301 -11.76 0.52 22.72
CA TYR A 301 -10.67 -0.45 22.77
C TYR A 301 -9.94 -0.41 24.12
N TYR A 302 -9.60 0.78 24.63
CA TYR A 302 -8.94 0.91 25.94
C TYR A 302 -9.88 0.60 27.12
N ASP A 303 -11.19 0.73 26.94
CA ASP A 303 -12.19 0.26 27.92
C ASP A 303 -12.35 -1.28 27.91
N GLY A 304 -11.64 -2.01 27.05
CA GLY A 304 -11.66 -3.47 26.96
C GLY A 304 -12.91 -4.04 26.30
N ILE A 305 -13.62 -3.26 25.49
CA ILE A 305 -14.81 -3.70 24.75
C ILE A 305 -14.39 -4.64 23.61
N PRO A 306 -15.06 -5.80 23.41
CA PRO A 306 -14.79 -6.67 22.26
C PRO A 306 -15.00 -5.95 20.92
N TRP A 307 -14.18 -6.27 19.92
CA TRP A 307 -14.17 -5.57 18.63
C TRP A 307 -15.53 -5.65 17.90
N GLU A 308 -16.23 -6.78 18.01
CA GLU A 308 -17.58 -6.92 17.43
C GLU A 308 -18.56 -5.90 18.03
N THR A 309 -18.49 -5.72 19.35
CA THR A 309 -19.31 -4.71 20.05
C THR A 309 -18.88 -3.28 19.68
N ILE A 310 -17.59 -3.02 19.53
CA ILE A 310 -17.10 -1.70 19.07
C ILE A 310 -17.65 -1.42 17.67
N ARG A 311 -17.54 -2.36 16.74
CA ARG A 311 -18.08 -2.28 15.39
C ARG A 311 -19.60 -2.02 15.40
N ASP A 312 -20.36 -2.75 16.20
CA ASP A 312 -21.81 -2.57 16.33
C ASP A 312 -22.16 -1.18 16.90
N ASN A 313 -21.37 -0.69 17.85
CA ASN A 313 -21.52 0.66 18.38
C ASN A 313 -21.17 1.75 17.33
N VAL A 314 -20.19 1.51 16.46
CA VAL A 314 -19.87 2.37 15.31
C VAL A 314 -21.06 2.42 14.36
N TYR A 315 -21.61 1.27 13.98
CA TYR A 315 -22.81 1.19 13.15
C TYR A 315 -23.98 1.97 13.76
N GLN A 316 -24.31 1.71 15.03
CA GLN A 316 -25.41 2.36 15.71
C GLN A 316 -25.22 3.88 15.78
N ARG A 317 -24.02 4.32 16.19
CA ARG A 317 -23.74 5.75 16.41
C ARG A 317 -23.70 6.55 15.11
N TYR A 318 -23.05 6.03 14.08
CA TYR A 318 -22.75 6.83 12.89
C TYR A 318 -23.71 6.52 11.74
N GLN A 319 -24.06 5.28 11.48
CA GLN A 319 -24.92 4.96 10.34
C GLN A 319 -26.41 5.05 10.71
N VAL A 320 -26.79 4.72 11.95
CA VAL A 320 -28.19 4.80 12.41
C VAL A 320 -28.51 6.16 13.01
N GLU A 321 -27.72 6.61 14.00
CA GLU A 321 -27.98 7.84 14.76
C GLU A 321 -27.36 9.11 14.15
N GLN A 322 -26.43 8.96 13.21
CA GLN A 322 -25.77 10.04 12.46
C GLN A 322 -25.19 11.13 13.39
N LYS A 323 -24.43 10.69 14.41
CA LYS A 323 -23.83 11.61 15.38
C LYS A 323 -22.60 12.32 14.80
N ASP A 324 -22.14 13.33 15.54
CA ASP A 324 -20.88 14.03 15.34
C ASP A 324 -20.76 14.75 13.98
N GLY A 325 -21.91 15.09 13.36
CA GLY A 325 -21.93 15.73 12.05
C GLY A 325 -21.77 14.75 10.87
N TYR A 326 -21.81 13.45 11.12
CA TYR A 326 -21.84 12.43 10.08
C TYR A 326 -23.26 12.32 9.50
N ASP A 327 -23.56 13.12 8.50
CA ASP A 327 -24.89 13.24 7.89
C ASP A 327 -24.81 13.09 6.36
N LEU A 328 -24.38 11.93 5.91
CA LEU A 328 -24.35 11.61 4.47
C LEU A 328 -25.71 11.15 3.93
N THR A 329 -26.65 10.78 4.83
CA THR A 329 -28.01 10.38 4.43
C THR A 329 -28.81 11.55 3.90
N SER A 330 -28.56 12.79 4.35
CA SER A 330 -29.19 14.01 3.80
C SER A 330 -28.92 14.18 2.30
N ARG A 331 -27.84 13.58 1.78
CA ARG A 331 -27.49 13.56 0.36
C ARG A 331 -28.24 12.49 -0.43
N ASN A 332 -29.14 11.73 0.23
CA ASN A 332 -29.90 10.62 -0.35
C ASN A 332 -29.01 9.57 -1.06
N MET A 333 -27.88 9.25 -0.43
CA MET A 333 -26.93 8.29 -0.98
C MET A 333 -27.41 6.85 -0.74
N ARG A 334 -27.11 6.00 -1.72
CA ARG A 334 -27.41 4.58 -1.65
C ARG A 334 -26.84 3.96 -0.36
N CYS A 335 -27.58 3.00 0.25
CA CYS A 335 -27.22 2.30 1.49
C CYS A 335 -26.77 3.20 2.64
N ASN A 336 -27.31 4.41 2.75
CA ASN A 336 -26.86 5.42 3.71
C ASN A 336 -25.34 5.61 3.65
N ALA A 337 -24.82 5.72 2.43
CA ALA A 337 -23.40 5.90 2.15
C ALA A 337 -22.50 4.79 2.74
N CYS A 338 -22.83 3.54 2.52
CA CYS A 338 -22.04 2.38 3.00
C CYS A 338 -20.61 2.33 2.45
N ALA A 339 -20.34 2.95 1.29
CA ALA A 339 -19.00 3.18 0.74
C ALA A 339 -18.42 4.55 1.14
N ALA A 340 -18.96 5.22 2.18
CA ALA A 340 -18.43 6.50 2.62
C ALA A 340 -17.12 6.36 3.40
N ALA A 341 -16.23 7.34 3.24
CA ALA A 341 -14.94 7.38 3.92
C ALA A 341 -15.08 7.20 5.45
N GLY A 342 -16.06 7.88 6.08
CA GLY A 342 -16.19 7.87 7.54
C GLY A 342 -16.49 6.51 8.15
N ILE A 343 -17.55 5.81 7.68
CA ILE A 343 -17.92 4.53 8.27
C ILE A 343 -16.83 3.47 8.06
N ASN A 344 -16.22 3.47 6.89
CA ASN A 344 -15.13 2.56 6.54
C ASN A 344 -13.84 2.90 7.33
N PHE A 345 -13.56 4.19 7.53
CA PHE A 345 -12.48 4.61 8.43
C PHE A 345 -12.70 4.12 9.85
N ALA A 346 -13.91 4.28 10.41
CA ALA A 346 -14.19 3.80 11.76
C ALA A 346 -14.04 2.27 11.88
N ALA A 347 -14.50 1.51 10.88
CA ALA A 347 -14.32 0.06 10.81
C ALA A 347 -12.83 -0.31 10.70
N SER A 348 -12.06 0.41 9.89
CA SER A 348 -10.61 0.25 9.75
C SER A 348 -9.88 0.48 11.08
N ILE A 349 -10.25 1.51 11.84
CA ILE A 349 -9.65 1.77 13.16
C ILE A 349 -10.01 0.66 14.17
N VAL A 350 -11.19 0.02 14.05
CA VAL A 350 -11.51 -1.18 14.85
C VAL A 350 -10.51 -2.30 14.56
N SER A 351 -10.24 -2.61 13.29
CA SER A 351 -9.29 -3.68 12.92
C SER A 351 -7.85 -3.34 13.30
N LEU A 352 -7.43 -2.07 13.17
CA LEU A 352 -6.10 -1.60 13.58
C LEU A 352 -5.84 -1.87 15.07
N PHE A 353 -6.76 -1.43 15.94
CA PHE A 353 -6.57 -1.58 17.38
C PHE A 353 -6.73 -3.03 17.83
N ALA A 354 -7.78 -3.71 17.37
CA ALA A 354 -8.11 -5.05 17.83
C ALA A 354 -7.21 -6.15 17.25
N GLY A 355 -6.63 -5.92 16.07
CA GLY A 355 -5.64 -6.82 15.46
C GLY A 355 -4.29 -6.81 16.15
N GLU A 356 -4.02 -5.79 17.00
CA GLU A 356 -2.84 -5.70 17.88
C GLU A 356 -1.50 -5.90 17.16
N GLY A 357 -1.44 -5.56 15.86
CA GLY A 357 -0.23 -5.67 15.04
C GLY A 357 0.08 -7.10 14.58
N ASP A 358 -0.81 -8.06 14.82
CA ASP A 358 -0.75 -9.37 14.17
C ASP A 358 -1.36 -9.28 12.78
N LEU A 359 -0.59 -9.65 11.75
CA LEU A 359 -1.00 -9.54 10.35
C LEU A 359 -2.30 -10.33 10.07
N LYS A 360 -2.33 -11.58 10.50
CA LYS A 360 -3.46 -12.47 10.21
C LYS A 360 -4.72 -12.06 10.97
N GLU A 361 -4.58 -11.71 12.24
CA GLU A 361 -5.71 -11.28 13.05
C GLU A 361 -6.27 -9.93 12.58
N THR A 362 -5.40 -9.00 12.17
CA THR A 362 -5.83 -7.70 11.62
C THR A 362 -6.63 -7.88 10.32
N ILE A 363 -6.15 -8.74 9.41
CA ILE A 363 -6.88 -9.08 8.17
C ILE A 363 -8.23 -9.74 8.50
N LYS A 364 -8.27 -10.72 9.40
CA LYS A 364 -9.54 -11.37 9.80
C LYS A 364 -10.55 -10.38 10.33
N ILE A 365 -10.16 -9.52 11.25
CA ILE A 365 -11.06 -8.53 11.85
C ILE A 365 -11.54 -7.56 10.77
N GLY A 366 -10.68 -7.09 9.89
CA GLY A 366 -11.04 -6.22 8.77
C GLY A 366 -12.08 -6.87 7.86
N SER A 367 -11.84 -8.11 7.42
CA SER A 367 -12.75 -8.87 6.57
C SER A 367 -14.11 -9.10 7.22
N LEU A 368 -14.16 -9.30 8.54
CA LEU A 368 -15.39 -9.54 9.28
C LEU A 368 -16.11 -8.27 9.76
N ALA A 369 -15.49 -7.11 9.59
CA ALA A 369 -16.03 -5.84 10.09
C ALA A 369 -17.28 -5.38 9.33
N GLY A 370 -17.39 -5.73 8.04
CA GLY A 370 -18.48 -5.31 7.17
C GLY A 370 -18.13 -4.07 6.34
N TRP A 371 -19.11 -3.57 5.60
CA TRP A 371 -19.00 -2.50 4.61
C TRP A 371 -18.00 -2.85 3.51
N ASP A 372 -17.10 -1.97 3.19
CA ASP A 372 -16.03 -2.11 2.20
C ASP A 372 -14.83 -2.80 2.87
N SER A 373 -14.93 -4.11 3.07
CA SER A 373 -14.03 -4.86 3.96
C SER A 373 -12.66 -5.13 3.37
N ASP A 374 -12.50 -5.10 2.06
CA ASP A 374 -11.21 -5.26 1.39
C ASP A 374 -10.30 -4.05 1.57
N ASN A 375 -10.85 -2.84 1.68
CA ASN A 375 -10.07 -1.64 1.95
C ASN A 375 -9.33 -1.66 3.31
N PRO A 376 -10.00 -1.80 4.48
CA PRO A 376 -9.27 -1.83 5.74
C PRO A 376 -8.30 -3.01 5.83
N THR A 377 -8.59 -4.12 5.17
CA THR A 377 -7.68 -5.25 5.12
C THR A 377 -6.45 -4.95 4.28
N ALA A 378 -6.62 -4.39 3.07
CA ALA A 378 -5.53 -3.98 2.19
C ALA A 378 -4.62 -2.95 2.87
N THR A 379 -5.21 -1.89 3.43
CA THR A 379 -4.48 -0.84 4.15
C THR A 379 -3.61 -1.39 5.27
N TRP A 380 -4.20 -2.12 6.23
CA TRP A 380 -3.42 -2.60 7.37
C TRP A 380 -2.58 -3.82 7.05
N GLY A 381 -3.05 -4.69 6.16
CA GLY A 381 -2.27 -5.79 5.63
C GLY A 381 -0.99 -5.30 4.97
N GLY A 382 -1.12 -4.29 4.10
CA GLY A 382 0.01 -3.63 3.44
C GLY A 382 0.97 -2.97 4.44
N LEU A 383 0.45 -2.20 5.40
CA LEU A 383 1.28 -1.52 6.40
C LEU A 383 2.04 -2.49 7.29
N ILE A 384 1.37 -3.52 7.82
CA ILE A 384 2.02 -4.53 8.67
C ILE A 384 2.99 -5.36 7.81
N GLY A 385 2.60 -5.73 6.58
CA GLY A 385 3.46 -6.42 5.62
C GLY A 385 4.76 -5.65 5.34
N PHE A 386 4.67 -4.33 5.16
CA PHE A 386 5.85 -3.48 5.07
C PHE A 386 6.71 -3.54 6.34
N MET A 387 6.10 -3.48 7.53
CA MET A 387 6.86 -3.48 8.79
C MET A 387 7.63 -4.78 9.02
N ILE A 388 7.07 -5.94 8.62
CA ILE A 388 7.69 -7.26 8.81
C ILE A 388 8.53 -7.70 7.60
N GLY A 389 8.37 -7.07 6.43
CA GLY A 389 9.01 -7.45 5.17
C GLY A 389 8.44 -8.73 4.54
N ALA A 390 8.81 -9.01 3.30
CA ALA A 390 8.31 -10.19 2.58
C ALA A 390 8.61 -11.51 3.31
N ASP A 391 9.82 -11.66 3.85
CA ASP A 391 10.21 -12.83 4.63
C ASP A 391 9.31 -13.00 5.87
N GLY A 392 8.90 -11.89 6.48
CA GLY A 392 7.99 -11.89 7.63
C GLY A 392 6.56 -12.30 7.24
N VAL A 393 6.09 -11.89 6.07
CA VAL A 393 4.78 -12.30 5.53
C VAL A 393 4.77 -13.81 5.23
N GLU A 394 5.77 -14.32 4.52
CA GLU A 394 5.92 -15.76 4.26
C GLU A 394 5.95 -16.58 5.55
N LYS A 395 6.70 -16.10 6.54
CA LYS A 395 6.74 -16.74 7.87
C LYS A 395 5.38 -16.72 8.58
N ALA A 396 4.62 -15.63 8.49
CA ALA A 396 3.32 -15.51 9.13
C ALA A 396 2.31 -16.53 8.58
N PHE A 397 2.39 -16.82 7.28
CA PHE A 397 1.52 -17.78 6.61
C PHE A 397 2.12 -19.20 6.48
N ASP A 398 3.36 -19.40 6.90
CA ASP A 398 4.11 -20.68 6.79
C ASP A 398 4.13 -21.20 5.34
N ARG A 399 4.34 -20.29 4.37
CA ARG A 399 4.45 -20.66 2.93
C ARG A 399 5.25 -19.61 2.16
N THR A 400 5.77 -20.03 1.01
CA THR A 400 6.36 -19.16 -0.01
C THR A 400 5.30 -18.75 -1.02
N PHE A 401 5.37 -17.52 -1.49
CA PHE A 401 4.42 -16.93 -2.44
C PHE A 401 5.07 -16.62 -3.78
N SER A 402 4.26 -16.56 -4.82
CA SER A 402 4.67 -15.98 -6.09
C SER A 402 4.95 -14.48 -5.96
N GLU A 403 5.89 -13.98 -6.77
CA GLU A 403 6.15 -12.55 -6.89
C GLU A 403 5.43 -11.89 -8.09
N GLU A 404 4.79 -12.69 -8.96
CA GLU A 404 4.20 -12.21 -10.20
C GLU A 404 2.91 -11.42 -9.95
N TYR A 405 2.81 -10.22 -10.51
CA TYR A 405 1.68 -9.31 -10.35
C TYR A 405 1.08 -8.93 -11.71
N ASN A 406 -0.17 -9.34 -11.95
CA ASN A 406 -0.87 -9.08 -13.21
C ASN A 406 -1.64 -7.75 -13.15
N ILE A 407 -0.96 -6.66 -13.47
CA ILE A 407 -1.59 -5.31 -13.52
C ILE A 407 -2.60 -5.21 -14.68
N HIS A 408 -2.46 -6.01 -15.75
CA HIS A 408 -3.43 -6.00 -16.85
C HIS A 408 -4.72 -6.74 -16.53
N ARG A 409 -4.86 -7.37 -15.36
CA ARG A 409 -6.15 -7.90 -14.90
C ARG A 409 -7.21 -6.80 -14.88
N THR A 410 -6.90 -5.64 -14.32
CA THR A 410 -7.85 -4.53 -14.11
C THR A 410 -7.46 -3.25 -14.85
N ARG A 411 -6.19 -3.08 -15.24
CA ARG A 411 -5.63 -1.89 -15.88
C ARG A 411 -5.11 -2.22 -17.27
N GLN A 412 -4.55 -1.24 -17.98
CA GLN A 412 -4.08 -1.41 -19.36
C GLN A 412 -2.88 -0.53 -19.71
N ASN A 413 -2.28 -0.78 -20.87
CA ASN A 413 -1.23 0.05 -21.49
C ASN A 413 0.05 0.20 -20.65
N PHE A 414 0.35 -0.74 -19.77
CA PHE A 414 1.67 -0.86 -19.18
C PHE A 414 2.62 -1.62 -20.12
N PRO A 415 3.94 -1.36 -20.04
CA PRO A 415 4.92 -2.03 -20.92
C PRO A 415 4.86 -3.56 -20.82
N ASN A 416 4.67 -4.07 -19.61
CA ASN A 416 4.45 -5.47 -19.31
C ASN A 416 3.08 -5.63 -18.63
N GLY A 417 2.31 -6.62 -19.03
CA GLY A 417 1.03 -6.92 -18.38
C GLY A 417 1.21 -7.57 -17.02
N ILE A 418 2.32 -8.30 -16.85
CA ILE A 418 2.73 -8.92 -15.60
C ILE A 418 4.03 -8.24 -15.16
N ASP A 419 4.04 -7.73 -13.94
CA ASP A 419 5.21 -7.23 -13.22
C ASP A 419 5.55 -8.18 -12.07
N ASN A 420 6.48 -7.81 -11.20
CA ASN A 420 6.79 -8.57 -9.99
C ASN A 420 7.13 -7.67 -8.83
N PHE A 421 6.91 -8.15 -7.61
CA PHE A 421 7.10 -7.37 -6.39
C PHE A 421 8.54 -6.87 -6.22
N THR A 422 9.55 -7.60 -6.71
CA THR A 422 10.94 -7.15 -6.69
C THR A 422 11.14 -5.90 -7.57
N ASN A 423 10.61 -5.89 -8.80
CA ASN A 423 10.68 -4.72 -9.68
C ASN A 423 9.86 -3.54 -9.11
N MET A 424 8.64 -3.81 -8.62
CA MET A 424 7.78 -2.80 -8.00
C MET A 424 8.47 -2.14 -6.80
N ALA A 425 9.11 -2.93 -5.94
CA ALA A 425 9.87 -2.43 -4.79
C ALA A 425 11.10 -1.60 -5.21
N ASN A 426 11.83 -2.04 -6.24
CA ASN A 426 12.97 -1.30 -6.76
C ASN A 426 12.56 0.07 -7.31
N ILE A 427 11.44 0.14 -8.04
CA ILE A 427 10.88 1.41 -8.53
C ILE A 427 10.50 2.33 -7.36
N GLY A 428 9.89 1.78 -6.30
CA GLY A 428 9.60 2.53 -5.07
C GLY A 428 10.86 3.13 -4.44
N VAL A 429 11.95 2.34 -4.35
CA VAL A 429 13.26 2.83 -3.88
C VAL A 429 13.81 3.93 -4.77
N PHE A 430 13.68 3.85 -6.09
CA PHE A 430 14.16 4.88 -7.02
C PHE A 430 13.37 6.19 -6.90
N ILE A 431 12.06 6.12 -6.67
CA ILE A 431 11.26 7.30 -6.35
C ILE A 431 11.74 7.92 -5.04
N THR A 432 11.95 7.10 -4.02
CA THR A 432 12.44 7.52 -2.70
C THR A 432 13.83 8.16 -2.79
N ASP A 433 14.76 7.61 -3.60
CA ASP A 433 16.07 8.21 -3.86
C ASP A 433 15.93 9.67 -4.33
N ARG A 434 15.01 9.89 -5.28
CA ARG A 434 14.73 11.23 -5.85
C ARG A 434 14.12 12.17 -4.80
N VAL A 435 13.15 11.68 -4.03
CA VAL A 435 12.52 12.47 -2.96
C VAL A 435 13.55 12.89 -1.92
N ILE A 436 14.38 11.96 -1.44
CA ILE A 436 15.39 12.26 -0.41
C ILE A 436 16.40 13.27 -0.91
N GLN A 437 16.94 13.10 -2.12
CA GLN A 437 17.98 13.98 -2.63
C GLN A 437 17.43 15.35 -3.04
N ASN A 438 16.33 15.38 -3.80
CA ASN A 438 15.88 16.62 -4.46
C ASN A 438 14.94 17.45 -3.59
N GLU A 439 14.16 16.81 -2.71
CA GLU A 439 13.12 17.49 -1.93
C GLU A 439 13.52 17.66 -0.46
N LEU A 440 14.10 16.61 0.13
CA LEU A 440 14.43 16.62 1.54
C LEU A 440 15.83 17.14 1.85
N GLY A 441 16.67 17.37 0.82
CA GLY A 441 18.08 17.75 0.99
C GLY A 441 18.92 16.70 1.70
N GLY A 442 18.51 15.44 1.63
CA GLY A 442 19.21 14.29 2.16
C GLY A 442 20.17 13.66 1.17
N GLY A 443 20.67 12.47 1.48
CA GLY A 443 21.67 11.79 0.66
C GLY A 443 21.40 10.31 0.42
N VAL A 444 21.86 9.85 -0.73
CA VAL A 444 21.82 8.44 -1.14
C VAL A 444 23.25 7.92 -1.26
N ASP A 445 23.64 7.01 -0.38
CA ASP A 445 24.94 6.33 -0.41
C ASP A 445 24.80 4.97 -1.12
N LEU A 446 25.15 4.95 -2.39
CA LEU A 446 25.08 3.72 -3.21
C LEU A 446 26.12 2.67 -2.79
N VAL A 447 27.19 3.05 -2.10
CA VAL A 447 28.25 2.13 -1.65
C VAL A 447 27.81 1.39 -0.40
N LYS A 448 27.28 2.12 0.58
CA LYS A 448 26.74 1.56 1.81
C LYS A 448 25.31 1.10 1.69
N ASN A 449 24.65 1.45 0.59
CA ASN A 449 23.24 1.19 0.31
C ASN A 449 22.31 1.78 1.39
N LEU A 450 22.52 3.05 1.73
CA LEU A 450 21.85 3.79 2.79
C LEU A 450 21.24 5.09 2.29
N TRP A 451 20.17 5.50 2.95
CA TRP A 451 19.65 6.86 2.93
C TRP A 451 20.06 7.63 4.18
N TYR A 452 20.36 8.90 4.00
CA TYR A 452 20.55 9.89 5.05
C TYR A 452 19.43 10.91 4.95
N ILE A 453 18.46 10.87 5.84
CA ILE A 453 17.24 11.66 5.78
C ILE A 453 17.27 12.73 6.86
N PRO A 454 17.27 14.03 6.49
CA PRO A 454 17.18 15.11 7.46
C PRO A 454 15.89 15.01 8.29
N LYS A 455 15.99 15.18 9.60
CA LYS A 455 14.81 15.26 10.48
C LYS A 455 13.98 16.50 10.10
N SER A 456 12.66 16.42 10.24
CA SER A 456 11.81 17.60 10.20
C SER A 456 12.18 18.54 11.37
N ASN A 457 12.23 19.84 11.09
CA ASN A 457 12.51 20.89 12.10
C ASN A 457 11.39 20.99 13.13
#